data_af0cf914e733a1a36614d3bd2c7efb0a
#
_entry.id   af0cf914e733a1a36614d3bd2c7efb0a
#
_cell.length_a   1.000
_cell.length_b   1.000
_cell.length_c   1.000
_cell.angle_alpha   90.00
_cell.angle_beta   90.00
_cell.angle_gamma   90.00
#
_symmetry.space_group_name_H-M   'P 1'
#
loop_
_entity.id
_entity.type
_entity.pdbx_description
1 polymer ?
#
loop_
_entity_poly.entity_id
_entity_poly.type
_entity_poly.pdbx_seq_one_letter_code
_entity_poly.pdbx_strand_id
1 'polypeptide(L)'
;MKQKITEIANSMGIDIIGFTSLLDYGYLKDLLINRADKEYNSEFEENVINKRLDVRNIFPECKSIIAIGIPYADGYKKPVTKDMGLLSVSSYGIDYHKKLSGILYNLAEEIKKHKCFEYAICVDTSPLIDKEICKNAQLGNYGKNSLLINDRYGSFINLGYLLTDLDMENSKAINVDICGECDICVKSCPNNAIFKNGGLNSKKCVSYLTQTKNYIPVDYRKSMSNQIYGCDVCQLVCPKNRLNSEKETKNDYRSLSVDLNGLMHIGNRDFDKKYGALSGSWRGKNVWKRNGLIAIGNLQLLSMYDTVKEELNNPSELIKTYAAWSLIKLKKENARDVLNNKLKYEDDKIKQEYMKLMELKL
;
A
#
# COMPACT_ATOMS: atom_id res chain seq x y z
N MET A 1 -6.38 -12.70 32.35
CA MET A 1 -6.25 -11.39 31.65
C MET A 1 -6.58 -11.52 30.17
N LYS A 2 -5.89 -12.34 29.37
CA LYS A 2 -6.16 -12.51 27.92
C LYS A 2 -7.62 -12.80 27.61
N GLN A 3 -8.25 -13.75 28.28
CA GLN A 3 -9.66 -14.08 28.08
C GLN A 3 -10.55 -12.84 28.25
N LYS A 4 -10.36 -12.07 29.32
CA LYS A 4 -11.14 -10.85 29.58
C LYS A 4 -10.92 -9.78 28.48
N ILE A 5 -9.69 -9.60 28.04
CA ILE A 5 -9.37 -8.68 26.92
C ILE A 5 -10.04 -9.15 25.62
N THR A 6 -10.02 -10.45 25.35
CA THR A 6 -10.72 -11.03 24.19
C THR A 6 -12.23 -10.82 24.24
N GLU A 7 -12.85 -10.99 25.41
CA GLU A 7 -14.28 -10.71 25.61
C GLU A 7 -14.61 -9.25 25.35
N ILE A 8 -13.79 -8.32 25.84
CA ILE A 8 -13.93 -6.87 25.60
C ILE A 8 -13.81 -6.59 24.08
N ALA A 9 -12.76 -7.09 23.43
CA ALA A 9 -12.55 -6.90 22.00
C ALA A 9 -13.74 -7.42 21.18
N ASN A 10 -14.23 -8.61 21.48
CA ASN A 10 -15.39 -9.21 20.79
C ASN A 10 -16.66 -8.37 21.00
N SER A 11 -16.89 -7.82 22.20
CA SER A 11 -18.03 -6.94 22.46
C SER A 11 -17.97 -5.61 21.67
N MET A 12 -16.76 -5.20 21.25
CA MET A 12 -16.51 -4.05 20.39
C MET A 12 -16.50 -4.41 18.88
N GLY A 13 -16.79 -5.67 18.53
CA GLY A 13 -16.76 -6.15 17.14
C GLY A 13 -15.36 -6.42 16.60
N ILE A 14 -14.34 -6.56 17.46
CA ILE A 14 -12.97 -6.93 17.09
C ILE A 14 -12.82 -8.43 17.30
N ASP A 15 -12.94 -9.21 16.23
CA ASP A 15 -12.89 -10.68 16.27
C ASP A 15 -11.53 -11.28 15.81
N ILE A 16 -10.59 -10.42 15.38
CA ILE A 16 -9.19 -10.80 15.13
C ILE A 16 -8.34 -10.12 16.20
N ILE A 17 -8.02 -10.83 17.25
CA ILE A 17 -7.18 -10.36 18.36
C ILE A 17 -6.20 -11.45 18.77
N GLY A 18 -4.99 -11.06 19.12
CA GLY A 18 -3.95 -11.97 19.58
C GLY A 18 -2.95 -11.28 20.51
N PHE A 19 -2.08 -12.09 21.11
CA PHE A 19 -1.17 -11.65 22.15
C PHE A 19 0.20 -12.25 21.95
N THR A 20 1.25 -11.46 22.24
CA THR A 20 2.64 -11.96 22.28
C THR A 20 3.44 -11.22 23.34
N SER A 21 4.38 -11.89 23.99
CA SER A 21 5.41 -11.27 24.83
C SER A 21 6.80 -11.36 24.17
N LEU A 22 6.87 -11.66 22.87
CA LEU A 22 8.10 -11.52 22.11
C LEU A 22 8.33 -10.05 21.81
N LEU A 23 9.39 -9.48 22.36
CA LEU A 23 9.71 -8.06 22.27
C LEU A 23 10.93 -7.79 21.40
N ASP A 24 11.82 -8.77 21.26
CA ASP A 24 13.05 -8.70 20.48
C ASP A 24 12.95 -9.60 19.23
N TYR A 25 13.12 -8.97 18.07
CA TYR A 25 13.08 -9.59 16.75
C TYR A 25 14.47 -9.68 16.12
N GLY A 26 15.53 -9.72 16.93
CA GLY A 26 16.93 -9.76 16.49
C GLY A 26 17.24 -10.87 15.50
N TYR A 27 16.49 -11.98 15.52
CA TYR A 27 16.60 -13.07 14.55
C TYR A 27 16.30 -12.64 13.09
N LEU A 28 15.69 -11.47 12.86
CA LEU A 28 15.43 -10.92 11.52
C LEU A 28 16.57 -10.06 11.01
N LYS A 29 17.59 -9.78 11.82
CA LYS A 29 18.65 -8.81 11.50
C LYS A 29 19.33 -9.12 10.16
N ASP A 30 19.78 -10.35 9.97
CA ASP A 30 20.48 -10.76 8.75
C ASP A 30 19.58 -10.71 7.51
N LEU A 31 18.29 -11.05 7.67
CA LEU A 31 17.29 -10.91 6.61
C LEU A 31 17.14 -9.44 6.19
N LEU A 32 17.07 -8.52 7.15
CA LEU A 32 16.92 -7.08 6.86
C LEU A 32 18.17 -6.50 6.22
N ILE A 33 19.38 -6.89 6.69
CA ILE A 33 20.65 -6.50 6.07
C ILE A 33 20.69 -6.99 4.62
N ASN A 34 20.45 -8.28 4.37
CA ASN A 34 20.45 -8.85 3.01
C ASN A 34 19.43 -8.14 2.07
N ARG A 35 18.26 -7.74 2.59
CA ARG A 35 17.29 -6.96 1.82
C ARG A 35 17.81 -5.56 1.48
N ALA A 36 18.49 -4.91 2.43
CA ALA A 36 19.08 -3.59 2.23
C ALA A 36 20.23 -3.64 1.19
N ASP A 37 21.14 -4.59 1.32
CA ASP A 37 22.27 -4.79 0.41
C ASP A 37 21.83 -5.07 -1.03
N LYS A 38 20.71 -5.76 -1.21
CA LYS A 38 20.08 -6.02 -2.52
C LYS A 38 19.16 -4.89 -2.99
N GLU A 39 19.08 -3.81 -2.25
CA GLU A 39 18.18 -2.69 -2.53
C GLU A 39 16.69 -3.07 -2.70
N TYR A 40 16.23 -4.08 -1.96
CA TYR A 40 14.84 -4.54 -2.04
C TYR A 40 13.87 -3.75 -1.15
N ASN A 41 14.40 -2.85 -0.32
CA ASN A 41 13.62 -2.02 0.59
C ASN A 41 12.87 -0.90 -0.16
N SER A 42 11.72 -0.51 0.35
CA SER A 42 11.07 0.74 -0.03
C SER A 42 11.75 1.94 0.67
N GLU A 43 11.54 3.14 0.13
CA GLU A 43 11.96 4.39 0.79
C GLU A 43 11.11 4.75 2.03
N PHE A 44 10.08 3.95 2.32
CA PHE A 44 9.15 4.18 3.44
C PHE A 44 9.53 3.35 4.68
N GLU A 45 10.44 2.40 4.53
CA GLU A 45 10.92 1.59 5.64
C GLU A 45 11.97 2.36 6.45
N GLU A 46 11.99 2.17 7.78
CA GLU A 46 13.06 2.71 8.63
C GLU A 46 14.41 2.10 8.21
N ASN A 47 15.39 2.97 7.95
CA ASN A 47 16.71 2.57 7.47
C ASN A 47 17.62 2.03 8.59
N VAL A 48 17.39 2.44 9.84
CA VAL A 48 18.16 1.99 10.99
C VAL A 48 17.62 0.66 11.48
N ILE A 49 18.25 -0.44 11.05
CA ILE A 49 17.77 -1.81 11.31
C ILE A 49 17.53 -2.07 12.80
N ASN A 50 18.42 -1.62 13.69
CA ASN A 50 18.27 -1.86 15.12
C ASN A 50 17.01 -1.23 15.72
N LYS A 51 16.49 -0.13 15.14
CA LYS A 51 15.22 0.47 15.58
C LYS A 51 14.01 -0.41 15.26
N ARG A 52 14.16 -1.31 14.30
CA ARG A 52 13.08 -2.17 13.81
C ARG A 52 12.93 -3.47 14.61
N LEU A 53 13.96 -3.83 15.39
CA LEU A 53 14.09 -5.16 15.95
C LEU A 53 13.60 -5.29 17.40
N ASP A 54 13.43 -4.18 18.12
CA ASP A 54 13.04 -4.22 19.53
C ASP A 54 11.93 -3.21 19.79
N VAL A 55 10.79 -3.68 20.26
CA VAL A 55 9.63 -2.83 20.56
C VAL A 55 9.88 -1.86 21.70
N ARG A 56 10.86 -2.16 22.57
CA ARG A 56 11.27 -1.29 23.68
C ARG A 56 11.95 0.00 23.21
N ASN A 57 12.35 0.08 21.95
CA ASN A 57 12.77 1.35 21.33
C ASN A 57 11.63 2.37 21.23
N ILE A 58 10.36 1.91 21.28
CA ILE A 58 9.16 2.77 21.25
C ILE A 58 8.56 2.89 22.65
N PHE A 59 8.44 1.79 23.35
CA PHE A 59 7.86 1.73 24.68
C PHE A 59 8.76 0.91 25.61
N PRO A 60 9.69 1.56 26.37
CA PRO A 60 10.72 0.89 27.18
C PRO A 60 10.13 -0.08 28.22
N GLU A 61 9.00 0.23 28.82
CA GLU A 61 8.33 -0.56 29.83
C GLU A 61 7.50 -1.73 29.24
N CYS A 62 7.56 -1.94 27.93
CA CYS A 62 6.79 -2.97 27.24
C CYS A 62 7.09 -4.37 27.79
N LYS A 63 6.05 -5.11 28.16
CA LYS A 63 6.10 -6.50 28.60
C LYS A 63 5.35 -7.44 27.67
N SER A 64 4.31 -6.92 27.01
CA SER A 64 3.52 -7.69 26.06
C SER A 64 2.84 -6.80 25.02
N ILE A 65 2.32 -7.43 23.99
CA ILE A 65 1.67 -6.80 22.85
C ILE A 65 0.28 -7.39 22.69
N ILE A 66 -0.71 -6.51 22.49
CA ILE A 66 -2.08 -6.85 22.10
C ILE A 66 -2.23 -6.45 20.64
N ALA A 67 -2.29 -7.40 19.72
CA ALA A 67 -2.44 -7.13 18.30
C ALA A 67 -3.88 -7.39 17.84
N ILE A 68 -4.37 -6.54 16.92
CA ILE A 68 -5.68 -6.70 16.30
C ILE A 68 -5.60 -6.65 14.78
N GLY A 69 -6.58 -7.27 14.13
CA GLY A 69 -6.81 -7.21 12.70
C GLY A 69 -8.22 -6.72 12.40
N ILE A 70 -8.37 -5.77 11.47
CA ILE A 70 -9.68 -5.27 11.05
C ILE A 70 -9.87 -5.55 9.56
N PRO A 71 -10.85 -6.40 9.18
CA PRO A 71 -11.16 -6.66 7.77
C PRO A 71 -11.63 -5.40 7.05
N TYR A 72 -11.30 -5.27 5.73
CA TYR A 72 -11.65 -4.08 4.96
C TYR A 72 -12.24 -4.35 3.56
N ALA A 73 -12.30 -5.59 3.12
CA ALA A 73 -12.76 -5.94 1.76
C ALA A 73 -14.04 -6.79 1.74
N ASP A 74 -14.89 -6.68 2.76
CA ASP A 74 -16.12 -7.48 2.87
C ASP A 74 -17.04 -7.18 1.66
N GLY A 75 -17.41 -8.22 0.91
CA GLY A 75 -18.24 -8.09 -0.28
C GLY A 75 -17.63 -7.30 -1.44
N TYR A 76 -16.30 -7.10 -1.47
CA TYR A 76 -15.65 -6.35 -2.52
C TYR A 76 -15.90 -6.94 -3.91
N LYS A 77 -16.39 -6.09 -4.81
CA LYS A 77 -16.44 -6.35 -6.26
C LYS A 77 -15.62 -5.28 -6.96
N LYS A 78 -14.64 -5.71 -7.76
CA LYS A 78 -13.80 -4.77 -8.52
C LYS A 78 -14.69 -3.88 -9.39
N PRO A 79 -14.57 -2.54 -9.30
CA PRO A 79 -15.32 -1.65 -10.16
C PRO A 79 -15.03 -1.91 -11.64
N VAL A 80 -16.07 -1.93 -12.47
CA VAL A 80 -15.91 -1.94 -13.93
C VAL A 80 -15.66 -0.50 -14.36
N THR A 81 -14.42 -0.23 -14.78
CA THR A 81 -13.99 1.13 -15.12
C THR A 81 -13.34 1.12 -16.49
N LYS A 82 -14.04 1.60 -17.52
CA LYS A 82 -13.47 1.62 -18.87
C LYS A 82 -12.38 2.68 -19.01
N ASP A 83 -12.60 3.89 -18.52
CA ASP A 83 -11.73 5.08 -18.73
C ASP A 83 -11.38 5.76 -17.39
N MET A 84 -11.26 4.98 -16.31
CA MET A 84 -11.05 5.48 -14.96
C MET A 84 -9.74 4.95 -14.39
N GLY A 85 -9.13 5.71 -13.51
CA GLY A 85 -8.09 5.22 -12.61
C GLY A 85 -8.66 4.38 -11.47
N LEU A 86 -7.83 3.55 -10.86
CA LEU A 86 -8.20 2.67 -9.74
C LEU A 86 -7.39 2.96 -8.50
N LEU A 87 -8.04 2.88 -7.35
CA LEU A 87 -7.41 2.85 -6.03
C LEU A 87 -7.45 1.42 -5.48
N SER A 88 -6.46 1.07 -4.68
CA SER A 88 -6.46 -0.18 -3.91
C SER A 88 -7.64 -0.21 -2.93
N VAL A 89 -8.16 -1.41 -2.67
CA VAL A 89 -9.27 -1.64 -1.72
C VAL A 89 -8.93 -1.11 -0.32
N SER A 90 -7.67 -1.15 0.08
CA SER A 90 -7.20 -0.61 1.36
C SER A 90 -7.44 0.90 1.51
N SER A 91 -7.71 1.63 0.40
CA SER A 91 -8.02 3.06 0.41
C SER A 91 -9.50 3.35 0.59
N TYR A 92 -10.36 2.33 0.68
CA TYR A 92 -11.80 2.54 0.81
C TYR A 92 -12.17 3.18 2.16
N GLY A 93 -12.92 4.28 2.07
CA GLY A 93 -13.43 4.99 3.25
C GLY A 93 -12.39 5.91 3.91
N ILE A 94 -12.44 6.03 5.22
CA ILE A 94 -11.50 6.86 5.98
C ILE A 94 -10.15 6.16 6.09
N ASP A 95 -9.08 6.95 6.11
CA ASP A 95 -7.72 6.47 6.33
C ASP A 95 -7.65 5.47 7.50
N TYR A 96 -7.21 4.26 7.19
CA TYR A 96 -7.19 3.16 8.15
C TYR A 96 -6.28 3.44 9.35
N HIS A 97 -5.25 4.26 9.21
CA HIS A 97 -4.40 4.66 10.34
C HIS A 97 -5.23 5.36 11.41
N LYS A 98 -6.08 6.32 11.02
CA LYS A 98 -6.96 7.05 11.95
C LYS A 98 -8.02 6.13 12.54
N LYS A 99 -8.66 5.32 11.68
CA LYS A 99 -9.71 4.40 12.09
C LYS A 99 -9.18 3.38 13.11
N LEU A 100 -8.05 2.74 12.79
CA LEU A 100 -7.48 1.68 13.60
C LEU A 100 -6.88 2.21 14.90
N SER A 101 -6.22 3.38 14.87
CA SER A 101 -5.74 4.06 16.08
C SER A 101 -6.90 4.40 17.03
N GLY A 102 -8.04 4.86 16.50
CA GLY A 102 -9.23 5.10 17.29
C GLY A 102 -9.82 3.82 17.92
N ILE A 103 -9.84 2.72 17.18
CA ILE A 103 -10.28 1.41 17.69
C ILE A 103 -9.35 0.92 18.79
N LEU A 104 -8.03 1.01 18.61
CA LEU A 104 -7.03 0.61 19.60
C LEU A 104 -7.11 1.48 20.86
N TYR A 105 -7.30 2.79 20.71
CA TYR A 105 -7.50 3.70 21.82
C TYR A 105 -8.73 3.29 22.65
N ASN A 106 -9.87 3.09 22.00
CA ASN A 106 -11.09 2.69 22.68
C ASN A 106 -10.94 1.32 23.37
N LEU A 107 -10.25 0.36 22.72
CA LEU A 107 -9.95 -0.94 23.32
C LEU A 107 -9.10 -0.78 24.60
N ALA A 108 -8.05 0.05 24.55
CA ALA A 108 -7.20 0.32 25.70
C ALA A 108 -8.01 0.95 26.86
N GLU A 109 -8.86 1.93 26.58
CA GLU A 109 -9.69 2.58 27.60
C GLU A 109 -10.73 1.61 28.23
N GLU A 110 -11.28 0.70 27.42
CA GLU A 110 -12.17 -0.35 27.99
C GLU A 110 -11.39 -1.32 28.88
N ILE A 111 -10.19 -1.72 28.50
CA ILE A 111 -9.32 -2.58 29.33
C ILE A 111 -8.94 -1.85 30.64
N LYS A 112 -8.63 -0.55 30.58
CA LYS A 112 -8.28 0.28 31.76
C LYS A 112 -9.35 0.31 32.82
N LYS A 113 -10.63 0.14 32.49
CA LYS A 113 -11.73 0.01 33.48
C LYS A 113 -11.57 -1.22 34.38
N HIS A 114 -10.80 -2.20 33.99
CA HIS A 114 -10.60 -3.45 34.73
C HIS A 114 -9.18 -3.58 35.32
N LYS A 115 -8.18 -2.98 34.69
CA LYS A 115 -6.80 -2.99 35.17
C LYS A 115 -6.05 -1.77 34.62
N CYS A 116 -5.43 -1.00 35.52
CA CYS A 116 -4.56 0.10 35.14
C CYS A 116 -3.30 -0.45 34.45
N PHE A 117 -2.90 0.17 33.34
CA PHE A 117 -1.69 -0.13 32.58
C PHE A 117 -1.33 1.05 31.66
N GLU A 118 -0.07 1.09 31.23
CA GLU A 118 0.41 2.04 30.24
C GLU A 118 0.59 1.37 28.89
N TYR A 119 0.45 2.15 27.81
CA TYR A 119 0.50 1.62 26.45
C TYR A 119 0.97 2.63 25.41
N ALA A 120 1.49 2.10 24.28
CA ALA A 120 1.69 2.85 23.05
C ALA A 120 0.90 2.19 21.90
N ILE A 121 0.28 3.02 21.05
CA ILE A 121 -0.46 2.57 19.87
C ILE A 121 0.47 2.56 18.66
N CYS A 122 0.49 1.46 17.92
CA CYS A 122 1.23 1.32 16.68
C CYS A 122 0.30 0.86 15.53
N VAL A 123 0.31 1.65 14.45
CA VAL A 123 -0.41 1.35 13.19
C VAL A 123 0.46 1.80 12.03
N ASP A 124 1.13 0.87 11.35
CA ASP A 124 1.92 1.02 10.11
C ASP A 124 3.04 2.08 10.10
N THR A 125 2.91 3.16 10.85
CA THR A 125 3.87 4.28 10.85
C THR A 125 5.02 4.12 11.84
N SER A 126 5.05 3.05 12.62
CA SER A 126 6.16 2.75 13.53
C SER A 126 7.35 2.17 12.75
N PRO A 127 8.59 2.25 13.28
CA PRO A 127 9.75 1.61 12.65
C PRO A 127 9.70 0.07 12.71
N LEU A 128 8.80 -0.52 13.47
CA LEU A 128 8.71 -1.94 13.76
C LEU A 128 8.26 -2.77 12.55
N ILE A 129 8.38 -4.09 12.66
CA ILE A 129 7.98 -5.05 11.63
C ILE A 129 6.57 -5.57 11.96
N ASP A 130 5.54 -4.73 11.69
CA ASP A 130 4.15 -4.96 12.11
C ASP A 130 3.62 -6.36 11.80
N LYS A 131 3.89 -6.84 10.58
CA LYS A 131 3.43 -8.18 10.15
C LYS A 131 4.08 -9.30 10.96
N GLU A 132 5.34 -9.15 11.37
CA GLU A 132 6.01 -10.15 12.20
C GLU A 132 5.47 -10.13 13.64
N ILE A 133 5.20 -8.94 14.18
CA ILE A 133 4.55 -8.79 15.48
C ILE A 133 3.18 -9.46 15.46
N CYS A 134 2.35 -9.14 14.47
CA CYS A 134 1.01 -9.71 14.33
C CYS A 134 1.01 -11.23 14.08
N LYS A 135 2.01 -11.75 13.35
CA LYS A 135 2.21 -13.20 13.19
C LYS A 135 2.53 -13.86 14.52
N ASN A 136 3.46 -13.29 15.31
CA ASN A 136 3.79 -13.81 16.63
C ASN A 136 2.63 -13.68 17.62
N ALA A 137 1.73 -12.72 17.43
CA ALA A 137 0.45 -12.64 18.13
C ALA A 137 -0.63 -13.59 17.57
N GLN A 138 -0.31 -14.43 16.58
CA GLN A 138 -1.19 -15.43 15.97
C GLN A 138 -2.38 -14.87 15.16
N LEU A 139 -2.24 -13.69 14.59
CA LEU A 139 -3.29 -13.13 13.73
C LEU A 139 -3.34 -13.79 12.34
N GLY A 140 -2.30 -14.52 11.96
CA GLY A 140 -2.18 -15.23 10.68
C GLY A 140 -0.75 -15.64 10.38
N ASN A 141 -0.51 -16.16 9.18
CA ASN A 141 0.81 -16.57 8.69
C ASN A 141 1.18 -15.86 7.39
N TYR A 142 2.47 -15.78 7.07
CA TYR A 142 2.92 -15.17 5.83
C TYR A 142 2.53 -15.97 4.59
N GLY A 143 1.93 -15.28 3.61
CA GLY A 143 1.87 -15.78 2.25
C GLY A 143 3.14 -15.47 1.46
N LYS A 144 3.35 -16.15 0.32
CA LYS A 144 4.45 -15.84 -0.62
C LYS A 144 4.42 -14.39 -1.11
N ASN A 145 3.26 -13.75 -1.13
CA ASN A 145 3.09 -12.32 -1.45
C ASN A 145 3.53 -11.35 -0.34
N SER A 146 4.16 -11.88 0.72
CA SER A 146 4.65 -11.11 1.88
C SER A 146 3.55 -10.39 2.69
N LEU A 147 2.30 -10.81 2.54
CA LEU A 147 1.20 -10.34 3.37
C LEU A 147 0.90 -11.36 4.46
N LEU A 148 0.36 -10.87 5.58
CA LEU A 148 -0.20 -11.73 6.60
C LEU A 148 -1.57 -12.22 6.14
N ILE A 149 -1.79 -13.54 6.19
CA ILE A 149 -3.04 -14.18 5.78
C ILE A 149 -3.69 -14.80 7.01
N ASN A 150 -4.85 -14.29 7.36
CA ASN A 150 -5.71 -14.81 8.41
C ASN A 150 -6.58 -15.94 7.86
N ASP A 151 -6.86 -16.97 8.64
CA ASP A 151 -7.62 -18.14 8.17
C ASP A 151 -9.06 -17.81 7.76
N ARG A 152 -9.68 -16.82 8.42
CA ARG A 152 -11.08 -16.42 8.18
C ARG A 152 -11.21 -15.31 7.13
N TYR A 153 -10.31 -14.32 7.17
CA TYR A 153 -10.44 -13.07 6.40
C TYR A 153 -9.41 -12.93 5.28
N GLY A 154 -8.51 -13.92 5.13
CA GLY A 154 -7.42 -13.82 4.17
C GLY A 154 -6.45 -12.68 4.50
N SER A 155 -5.92 -12.01 3.47
CA SER A 155 -4.96 -10.92 3.62
C SER A 155 -5.60 -9.52 3.60
N PHE A 156 -6.91 -9.40 3.43
CA PHE A 156 -7.62 -8.11 3.44
C PHE A 156 -7.91 -7.64 4.87
N ILE A 157 -6.87 -7.51 5.68
CA ILE A 157 -6.91 -7.07 7.07
C ILE A 157 -5.92 -5.93 7.30
N ASN A 158 -6.36 -4.86 7.95
CA ASN A 158 -5.49 -3.83 8.50
C ASN A 158 -5.00 -4.28 9.86
N LEU A 159 -3.70 -4.11 10.12
CA LEU A 159 -3.03 -4.57 11.34
C LEU A 159 -2.68 -3.38 12.24
N GLY A 160 -2.85 -3.56 13.53
CA GLY A 160 -2.40 -2.61 14.54
C GLY A 160 -2.28 -3.27 15.90
N TYR A 161 -1.57 -2.63 16.82
CA TYR A 161 -1.30 -3.22 18.11
C TYR A 161 -1.04 -2.18 19.20
N LEU A 162 -1.24 -2.61 20.44
CA LEU A 162 -0.85 -1.92 21.66
C LEU A 162 0.43 -2.57 22.18
N LEU A 163 1.48 -1.78 22.40
CA LEU A 163 2.59 -2.13 23.26
C LEU A 163 2.16 -1.85 24.69
N THR A 164 2.28 -2.80 25.62
CA THR A 164 1.73 -2.66 26.99
C THR A 164 2.72 -3.09 28.04
N ASP A 165 2.64 -2.50 29.24
CA ASP A 165 3.35 -2.95 30.45
C ASP A 165 2.63 -4.10 31.19
N LEU A 166 1.52 -4.58 30.63
CA LEU A 166 0.84 -5.76 31.14
C LEU A 166 1.72 -6.99 30.98
N ASP A 167 1.91 -7.73 32.06
CA ASP A 167 2.54 -9.04 32.03
C ASP A 167 1.53 -10.09 31.56
N MET A 168 1.77 -10.65 30.39
CA MET A 168 0.93 -11.68 29.79
C MET A 168 1.80 -12.84 29.29
N GLU A 169 1.42 -14.07 29.64
CA GLU A 169 2.11 -15.25 29.16
C GLU A 169 2.26 -15.28 27.64
N ASN A 170 3.38 -15.79 27.17
CA ASN A 170 3.66 -15.90 25.73
C ASN A 170 2.74 -16.94 25.07
N SER A 171 2.12 -16.56 23.96
CA SER A 171 1.52 -17.53 23.05
C SER A 171 2.59 -18.00 22.08
N LYS A 172 2.86 -19.30 22.01
CA LYS A 172 3.85 -19.84 21.06
C LYS A 172 3.37 -19.58 19.63
N ALA A 173 4.15 -18.83 18.86
CA ALA A 173 3.86 -18.63 17.45
C ALA A 173 3.91 -19.97 16.71
N ILE A 174 2.87 -20.26 15.95
CA ILE A 174 2.80 -21.45 15.09
C ILE A 174 3.20 -21.01 13.69
N ASN A 175 4.33 -21.50 13.18
CA ASN A 175 4.72 -21.26 11.80
C ASN A 175 4.10 -22.34 10.91
N VAL A 176 3.16 -21.92 10.04
CA VAL A 176 2.53 -22.80 9.06
C VAL A 176 2.85 -22.28 7.67
N ASP A 177 3.32 -23.16 6.79
CA ASP A 177 3.37 -22.87 5.37
C ASP A 177 1.95 -23.00 4.79
N ILE A 178 1.27 -21.85 4.70
CA ILE A 178 -0.10 -21.77 4.19
C ILE A 178 -0.20 -21.81 2.67
N CYS A 179 0.91 -21.67 1.96
CA CYS A 179 0.96 -21.61 0.50
C CYS A 179 1.33 -22.95 -0.14
N GLY A 180 2.18 -23.78 0.47
CA GLY A 180 2.71 -25.00 -0.12
C GLY A 180 3.25 -24.75 -1.54
N GLU A 181 2.79 -25.54 -2.51
CA GLU A 181 3.18 -25.42 -3.92
C GLU A 181 2.47 -24.28 -4.68
N CYS A 182 1.50 -23.57 -4.07
CA CYS A 182 0.78 -22.49 -4.73
C CYS A 182 1.72 -21.32 -5.06
N ASP A 183 1.71 -20.85 -6.30
CA ASP A 183 2.52 -19.74 -6.81
C ASP A 183 1.70 -18.72 -7.64
N ILE A 184 0.37 -18.74 -7.52
CA ILE A 184 -0.54 -17.90 -8.32
C ILE A 184 -0.19 -16.41 -8.19
N CYS A 185 0.04 -15.91 -6.98
CA CYS A 185 0.41 -14.50 -6.77
C CYS A 185 1.79 -14.16 -7.34
N VAL A 186 2.74 -15.09 -7.35
CA VAL A 186 4.06 -14.92 -7.96
C VAL A 186 3.92 -14.74 -9.47
N LYS A 187 3.17 -15.64 -10.14
CA LYS A 187 2.92 -15.61 -11.59
C LYS A 187 2.08 -14.42 -12.04
N SER A 188 1.18 -13.95 -11.18
CA SER A 188 0.26 -12.84 -11.49
C SER A 188 0.86 -11.47 -11.19
N CYS A 189 2.02 -11.39 -10.52
CA CYS A 189 2.62 -10.11 -10.16
C CYS A 189 3.08 -9.36 -11.42
N PRO A 190 2.54 -8.15 -11.71
CA PRO A 190 2.77 -7.47 -12.99
C PRO A 190 4.25 -7.16 -13.29
N ASN A 191 5.07 -6.96 -12.24
CA ASN A 191 6.50 -6.65 -12.34
C ASN A 191 7.40 -7.77 -11.78
N ASN A 192 6.87 -8.97 -11.57
CA ASN A 192 7.64 -10.06 -10.95
C ASN A 192 8.35 -9.63 -9.67
N ALA A 193 7.65 -8.84 -8.83
CA ALA A 193 8.18 -8.33 -7.58
C ALA A 193 8.24 -9.40 -6.48
N ILE A 194 7.42 -10.44 -6.56
CA ILE A 194 7.30 -11.52 -5.56
C ILE A 194 8.23 -12.67 -5.96
N PHE A 195 9.04 -13.14 -5.00
CA PHE A 195 9.95 -14.26 -5.22
C PHE A 195 9.24 -15.61 -5.09
N LYS A 196 9.70 -16.61 -5.83
CA LYS A 196 9.12 -17.96 -5.83
C LYS A 196 9.05 -18.59 -4.43
N ASN A 197 10.08 -18.36 -3.62
CA ASN A 197 10.17 -18.88 -2.25
C ASN A 197 9.59 -17.91 -1.20
N GLY A 198 8.79 -16.95 -1.63
CA GLY A 198 8.29 -15.87 -0.79
C GLY A 198 9.27 -14.71 -0.66
N GLY A 199 8.76 -13.58 -0.17
CA GLY A 199 9.52 -12.33 -0.12
C GLY A 199 9.24 -11.43 -1.31
N LEU A 200 9.69 -10.18 -1.22
CA LEU A 200 9.32 -9.10 -2.13
C LEU A 200 10.51 -8.16 -2.40
N ASN A 201 10.73 -7.85 -3.68
CA ASN A 201 11.45 -6.64 -4.06
C ASN A 201 10.47 -5.47 -4.07
N SER A 202 10.50 -4.62 -3.04
CA SER A 202 9.55 -3.52 -2.89
C SER A 202 9.65 -2.52 -4.05
N LYS A 203 10.85 -2.26 -4.58
CA LYS A 203 11.06 -1.30 -5.69
C LYS A 203 10.41 -1.71 -7.02
N LYS A 204 10.09 -3.00 -7.19
CA LYS A 204 9.34 -3.51 -8.34
C LYS A 204 7.82 -3.56 -8.11
N CYS A 205 7.38 -3.47 -6.85
CA CYS A 205 5.96 -3.58 -6.51
C CYS A 205 5.16 -2.39 -7.05
N VAL A 206 4.08 -2.66 -7.79
CA VAL A 206 3.21 -1.60 -8.32
C VAL A 206 2.66 -0.72 -7.20
N SER A 207 2.32 -1.29 -6.04
CA SER A 207 1.87 -0.51 -4.89
C SER A 207 2.92 0.53 -4.46
N TYR A 208 4.20 0.16 -4.40
CA TYR A 208 5.29 1.09 -4.14
C TYR A 208 5.42 2.13 -5.27
N LEU A 209 5.41 1.69 -6.54
CA LEU A 209 5.58 2.58 -7.69
C LEU A 209 4.50 3.66 -7.76
N THR A 210 3.27 3.35 -7.35
CA THR A 210 2.20 4.36 -7.27
C THR A 210 2.45 5.42 -6.20
N GLN A 211 3.35 5.18 -5.25
CA GLN A 211 3.56 6.03 -4.08
C GLN A 211 4.90 6.77 -4.08
N THR A 212 5.95 6.20 -4.67
CA THR A 212 7.25 6.86 -4.73
C THR A 212 7.20 8.18 -5.49
N LYS A 213 8.02 9.16 -5.07
CA LYS A 213 8.28 10.40 -5.82
C LYS A 213 9.46 10.26 -6.78
N ASN A 214 10.20 9.16 -6.68
CA ASN A 214 11.32 8.86 -7.54
C ASN A 214 10.85 8.58 -8.97
N TYR A 215 11.80 8.64 -9.90
CA TYR A 215 11.57 8.26 -11.28
C TYR A 215 11.15 6.79 -11.40
N ILE A 216 10.08 6.53 -12.14
CA ILE A 216 9.62 5.17 -12.43
C ILE A 216 10.24 4.74 -13.77
N PRO A 217 11.08 3.68 -13.79
CA PRO A 217 11.62 3.13 -15.03
C PRO A 217 10.51 2.86 -16.06
N VAL A 218 10.80 3.15 -17.34
CA VAL A 218 9.81 3.05 -18.42
C VAL A 218 9.17 1.65 -18.49
N ASP A 219 9.98 0.62 -18.29
CA ASP A 219 9.54 -0.78 -18.34
C ASP A 219 8.46 -1.11 -17.31
N TYR A 220 8.43 -0.41 -16.16
CA TYR A 220 7.44 -0.63 -15.12
C TYR A 220 6.15 0.18 -15.32
N ARG A 221 6.16 1.23 -16.16
CA ARG A 221 4.98 2.09 -16.35
C ARG A 221 3.80 1.33 -16.96
N LYS A 222 4.06 0.43 -17.92
CA LYS A 222 3.02 -0.43 -18.53
C LYS A 222 2.34 -1.30 -17.48
N SER A 223 3.10 -1.90 -16.59
CA SER A 223 2.61 -2.80 -15.55
C SER A 223 1.78 -2.11 -14.46
N MET A 224 1.88 -0.79 -14.35
CA MET A 224 1.02 0.00 -13.46
C MET A 224 -0.43 0.04 -13.94
N SER A 225 -0.69 -0.31 -15.22
CA SER A 225 -2.05 -0.30 -15.80
C SER A 225 -2.74 1.05 -15.53
N ASN A 226 -3.90 1.05 -14.90
CA ASN A 226 -4.64 2.24 -14.49
C ASN A 226 -4.63 2.49 -12.97
N GLN A 227 -3.63 1.97 -12.26
CA GLN A 227 -3.53 2.18 -10.82
C GLN A 227 -3.11 3.61 -10.48
N ILE A 228 -3.92 4.30 -9.69
CA ILE A 228 -3.62 5.62 -9.14
C ILE A 228 -2.93 5.50 -7.79
N TYR A 229 -3.37 4.51 -6.98
CA TYR A 229 -2.78 4.22 -5.68
C TYR A 229 -2.91 2.76 -5.33
N GLY A 230 -1.81 2.15 -4.87
CA GLY A 230 -1.79 0.77 -4.41
C GLY A 230 -1.90 -0.26 -5.55
N CYS A 231 -1.99 -1.52 -5.19
CA CYS A 231 -2.16 -2.64 -6.12
C CYS A 231 -2.67 -3.86 -5.36
N ASP A 232 -3.78 -4.43 -5.79
CA ASP A 232 -4.41 -5.59 -5.14
C ASP A 232 -4.23 -6.91 -5.90
N VAL A 233 -3.45 -6.94 -7.01
CA VAL A 233 -3.36 -8.10 -7.89
C VAL A 233 -3.02 -9.38 -7.13
N CYS A 234 -1.98 -9.38 -6.30
CA CYS A 234 -1.56 -10.56 -5.56
C CYS A 234 -2.58 -11.00 -4.49
N GLN A 235 -3.42 -10.10 -4.00
CA GLN A 235 -4.50 -10.39 -3.07
C GLN A 235 -5.73 -10.94 -3.79
N LEU A 236 -6.13 -10.31 -4.90
CA LEU A 236 -7.32 -10.70 -5.67
C LEU A 236 -7.22 -12.10 -6.28
N VAL A 237 -6.00 -12.53 -6.67
CA VAL A 237 -5.78 -13.87 -7.22
C VAL A 237 -5.54 -14.94 -6.16
N CYS A 238 -5.40 -14.55 -4.88
CA CYS A 238 -5.08 -15.49 -3.82
C CYS A 238 -6.30 -16.35 -3.44
N PRO A 239 -6.21 -17.68 -3.52
CA PRO A 239 -7.33 -18.56 -3.16
C PRO A 239 -7.70 -18.51 -1.67
N LYS A 240 -6.79 -18.01 -0.82
CA LYS A 240 -7.07 -17.79 0.61
C LYS A 240 -7.93 -16.55 0.86
N ASN A 241 -8.02 -15.64 -0.12
CA ASN A 241 -8.88 -14.46 -0.07
C ASN A 241 -10.26 -14.79 -0.66
N ARG A 242 -10.97 -15.72 -0.03
CA ARG A 242 -12.36 -15.98 -0.38
C ARG A 242 -13.19 -14.76 0.00
N LEU A 243 -13.35 -13.87 -0.96
CA LEU A 243 -14.31 -12.79 -0.84
C LEU A 243 -15.68 -13.44 -0.81
N ASN A 244 -16.38 -13.37 0.32
CA ASN A 244 -17.76 -13.83 0.42
C ASN A 244 -18.63 -12.96 -0.51
N SER A 245 -18.66 -13.31 -1.79
CA SER A 245 -19.44 -12.63 -2.83
C SER A 245 -20.95 -12.70 -2.57
N GLU A 246 -21.37 -13.58 -1.66
CA GLU A 246 -22.78 -13.78 -1.27
C GLU A 246 -23.23 -12.83 -0.15
N LYS A 247 -22.31 -12.20 0.59
CA LYS A 247 -22.70 -11.19 1.56
C LYS A 247 -23.10 -9.91 0.84
N GLU A 248 -24.33 -9.48 1.02
CA GLU A 248 -24.73 -8.11 0.68
C GLU A 248 -23.82 -7.13 1.43
N THR A 249 -23.08 -6.34 0.68
CA THR A 249 -22.28 -5.27 1.27
C THR A 249 -22.99 -3.95 1.10
N LYS A 250 -22.97 -3.13 2.17
CA LYS A 250 -23.40 -1.72 2.11
C LYS A 250 -22.32 -0.82 1.49
N ASN A 251 -21.14 -1.36 1.22
CA ASN A 251 -20.00 -0.62 0.72
C ASN A 251 -20.13 -0.34 -0.78
N ASP A 252 -20.03 0.93 -1.16
CA ASP A 252 -19.99 1.34 -2.56
C ASP A 252 -18.54 1.49 -3.04
N TYR A 253 -17.95 0.39 -3.49
CA TYR A 253 -16.58 0.35 -4.00
C TYR A 253 -16.39 1.09 -5.34
N ARG A 254 -17.44 1.66 -5.96
CA ARG A 254 -17.29 2.56 -7.12
C ARG A 254 -16.49 3.80 -6.75
N SER A 255 -16.51 4.21 -5.49
CA SER A 255 -15.67 5.30 -4.96
C SER A 255 -14.15 5.06 -5.08
N LEU A 256 -13.72 3.81 -5.35
CA LEU A 256 -12.32 3.48 -5.67
C LEU A 256 -11.95 3.79 -7.13
N SER A 257 -12.89 4.27 -7.93
CA SER A 257 -12.64 4.73 -9.29
C SER A 257 -12.35 6.22 -9.30
N VAL A 258 -11.32 6.62 -10.05
CA VAL A 258 -10.88 8.01 -10.18
C VAL A 258 -11.12 8.48 -11.60
N ASP A 259 -11.94 9.52 -11.77
CA ASP A 259 -12.08 10.23 -13.04
C ASP A 259 -10.74 10.84 -13.43
N LEU A 260 -10.15 10.34 -14.53
CA LEU A 260 -8.84 10.77 -14.99
C LEU A 260 -8.86 12.20 -15.53
N ASN A 261 -9.93 12.60 -16.19
CA ASN A 261 -10.06 13.97 -16.69
C ASN A 261 -10.18 14.97 -15.53
N GLY A 262 -11.05 14.69 -14.58
CA GLY A 262 -11.16 15.50 -13.37
C GLY A 262 -9.87 15.58 -12.58
N LEU A 263 -9.10 14.47 -12.52
CA LEU A 263 -7.80 14.43 -11.84
C LEU A 263 -6.77 15.36 -12.52
N MET A 264 -6.76 15.46 -13.85
CA MET A 264 -5.84 16.36 -14.57
C MET A 264 -6.13 17.84 -14.27
N HIS A 265 -7.38 18.22 -14.04
CA HIS A 265 -7.79 19.61 -13.83
C HIS A 265 -7.96 20.01 -12.36
N ILE A 266 -7.88 19.06 -11.41
CA ILE A 266 -8.17 19.33 -10.00
C ILE A 266 -7.14 20.28 -9.36
N GLY A 267 -7.62 21.27 -8.62
CA GLY A 267 -6.82 22.14 -7.76
C GLY A 267 -6.40 21.46 -6.45
N ASN A 268 -5.43 22.03 -5.70
CA ASN A 268 -4.99 21.44 -4.42
C ASN A 268 -6.14 21.36 -3.41
N ARG A 269 -6.89 22.45 -3.26
CA ARG A 269 -8.02 22.52 -2.31
C ARG A 269 -9.11 21.49 -2.61
N ASP A 270 -9.44 21.33 -3.89
CA ASP A 270 -10.48 20.39 -4.30
C ASP A 270 -10.00 18.94 -4.21
N PHE A 271 -8.69 18.70 -4.46
CA PHE A 271 -8.08 17.42 -4.22
C PHE A 271 -8.17 17.00 -2.75
N ASP A 272 -7.79 17.90 -1.83
CA ASP A 272 -7.86 17.64 -0.40
C ASP A 272 -9.30 17.43 0.08
N LYS A 273 -10.25 18.23 -0.44
CA LYS A 273 -11.67 18.07 -0.13
C LYS A 273 -12.23 16.73 -0.62
N LYS A 274 -11.84 16.28 -1.82
CA LYS A 274 -12.38 15.07 -2.45
C LYS A 274 -11.69 13.80 -1.99
N TYR A 275 -10.37 13.83 -1.81
CA TYR A 275 -9.54 12.64 -1.59
C TYR A 275 -8.75 12.68 -0.29
N GLY A 276 -8.68 13.80 0.42
CA GLY A 276 -7.84 13.99 1.61
C GLY A 276 -8.15 13.05 2.78
N ALA A 277 -9.37 12.48 2.82
CA ALA A 277 -9.73 11.49 3.82
C ALA A 277 -9.19 10.07 3.54
N LEU A 278 -8.76 9.81 2.30
CA LEU A 278 -8.28 8.49 1.88
C LEU A 278 -6.80 8.29 2.23
N SER A 279 -6.43 7.09 2.65
CA SER A 279 -5.03 6.74 2.92
C SER A 279 -4.10 7.01 1.73
N GLY A 280 -4.59 6.84 0.49
CA GLY A 280 -3.83 7.09 -0.72
C GLY A 280 -3.43 8.55 -0.97
N SER A 281 -4.08 9.51 -0.32
CA SER A 281 -3.86 10.95 -0.57
C SER A 281 -2.56 11.52 0.01
N TRP A 282 -1.92 10.82 0.95
CA TRP A 282 -0.75 11.31 1.70
C TRP A 282 0.46 11.72 0.85
N ARG A 283 0.58 11.17 -0.36
CA ARG A 283 1.66 11.54 -1.31
C ARG A 283 1.32 12.79 -2.14
N GLY A 284 0.10 13.28 -2.03
CA GLY A 284 -0.38 14.51 -2.65
C GLY A 284 -0.77 14.37 -4.11
N LYS A 285 -1.43 15.43 -4.59
CA LYS A 285 -2.03 15.52 -5.92
C LYS A 285 -1.07 15.20 -7.08
N ASN A 286 0.18 15.69 -7.04
CA ASN A 286 1.11 15.52 -8.16
C ASN A 286 1.51 14.06 -8.39
N VAL A 287 1.63 13.25 -7.32
CA VAL A 287 1.87 11.81 -7.48
C VAL A 287 0.66 11.14 -8.12
N TRP A 288 -0.56 11.50 -7.74
CA TRP A 288 -1.78 10.98 -8.36
C TRP A 288 -1.92 11.43 -9.83
N LYS A 289 -1.64 12.70 -10.16
CA LYS A 289 -1.62 13.18 -11.55
C LYS A 289 -0.59 12.42 -12.39
N ARG A 290 0.62 12.20 -11.87
CA ARG A 290 1.64 11.37 -12.53
C ARG A 290 1.10 9.97 -12.85
N ASN A 291 0.47 9.31 -11.87
CA ASN A 291 -0.13 7.99 -12.08
C ASN A 291 -1.31 8.05 -13.06
N GLY A 292 -2.10 9.13 -13.03
CA GLY A 292 -3.15 9.40 -14.00
C GLY A 292 -2.62 9.51 -15.43
N LEU A 293 -1.51 10.21 -15.63
CA LEU A 293 -0.84 10.30 -16.94
C LEU A 293 -0.38 8.92 -17.42
N ILE A 294 0.19 8.09 -16.53
CA ILE A 294 0.54 6.70 -16.87
C ILE A 294 -0.71 5.90 -17.25
N ALA A 295 -1.80 6.04 -16.49
CA ALA A 295 -3.07 5.36 -16.76
C ALA A 295 -3.64 5.77 -18.14
N ILE A 296 -3.67 7.06 -18.45
CA ILE A 296 -4.14 7.59 -19.75
C ILE A 296 -3.36 6.96 -20.90
N GLY A 297 -2.02 6.94 -20.81
CA GLY A 297 -1.18 6.31 -21.82
C GLY A 297 -1.38 4.80 -21.95
N ASN A 298 -1.54 4.09 -20.82
CA ASN A 298 -1.78 2.64 -20.81
C ASN A 298 -3.17 2.26 -21.35
N LEU A 299 -4.20 3.03 -21.02
CA LEU A 299 -5.57 2.83 -21.49
C LEU A 299 -5.80 3.34 -22.93
N GLN A 300 -4.81 3.97 -23.54
CA GLN A 300 -4.90 4.55 -24.89
C GLN A 300 -6.07 5.53 -25.06
N LEU A 301 -6.27 6.41 -24.06
CA LEU A 301 -7.37 7.39 -24.07
C LEU A 301 -7.10 8.55 -25.01
N LEU A 302 -7.29 8.33 -26.31
CA LEU A 302 -7.04 9.32 -27.36
C LEU A 302 -7.85 10.61 -27.17
N SER A 303 -9.03 10.54 -26.58
CA SER A 303 -9.88 11.71 -26.22
C SER A 303 -9.19 12.66 -25.25
N MET A 304 -8.19 12.20 -24.51
CA MET A 304 -7.43 13.01 -23.55
C MET A 304 -6.11 13.55 -24.09
N TYR A 305 -5.86 13.41 -25.40
CA TYR A 305 -4.60 13.83 -26.00
C TYR A 305 -4.28 15.31 -25.73
N ASP A 306 -5.24 16.20 -25.93
CA ASP A 306 -5.02 17.64 -25.73
C ASP A 306 -4.84 17.99 -24.25
N THR A 307 -5.60 17.38 -23.36
CA THR A 307 -5.42 17.51 -21.90
C THR A 307 -4.00 17.09 -21.48
N VAL A 308 -3.50 15.97 -21.99
CA VAL A 308 -2.13 15.51 -21.69
C VAL A 308 -1.08 16.46 -22.27
N LYS A 309 -1.34 17.02 -23.47
CA LYS A 309 -0.47 18.01 -24.12
C LYS A 309 -0.35 19.31 -23.30
N GLU A 310 -1.43 19.76 -22.69
CA GLU A 310 -1.42 20.91 -21.78
C GLU A 310 -0.52 20.70 -20.57
N GLU A 311 -0.44 19.47 -20.04
CA GLU A 311 0.41 19.13 -18.89
C GLU A 311 1.93 19.22 -19.20
N LEU A 312 2.34 19.37 -20.44
CA LEU A 312 3.72 19.77 -20.78
C LEU A 312 4.08 21.19 -20.35
N ASN A 313 3.08 22.04 -20.04
CA ASN A 313 3.27 23.38 -19.49
C ASN A 313 3.20 23.41 -17.95
N ASN A 314 3.02 22.27 -17.32
CA ASN A 314 2.93 22.18 -15.86
C ASN A 314 4.24 22.66 -15.20
N PRO A 315 4.20 23.40 -14.09
CA PRO A 315 5.42 23.83 -13.39
C PRO A 315 6.22 22.68 -12.77
N SER A 316 5.62 21.50 -12.61
CA SER A 316 6.27 20.31 -12.04
C SER A 316 7.00 19.49 -13.12
N GLU A 317 8.32 19.37 -13.02
CA GLU A 317 9.13 18.46 -13.86
C GLU A 317 8.57 17.02 -13.87
N LEU A 318 8.13 16.55 -12.69
CA LEU A 318 7.50 15.24 -12.57
C LEU A 318 6.32 15.10 -13.53
N ILE A 319 5.44 16.08 -13.60
CA ILE A 319 4.25 16.04 -14.46
C ILE A 319 4.66 16.12 -15.93
N LYS A 320 5.54 17.06 -16.31
CA LYS A 320 6.03 17.21 -17.69
C LYS A 320 6.61 15.90 -18.25
N THR A 321 7.46 15.23 -17.48
CA THR A 321 8.09 13.96 -17.88
C THR A 321 7.07 12.87 -18.21
N TYR A 322 6.03 12.73 -17.37
CA TYR A 322 5.04 11.69 -17.59
C TYR A 322 3.96 12.08 -18.60
N ALA A 323 3.72 13.38 -18.80
CA ALA A 323 2.91 13.89 -19.91
C ALA A 323 3.57 13.57 -21.26
N ALA A 324 4.88 13.80 -21.39
CA ALA A 324 5.63 13.44 -22.59
C ALA A 324 5.54 11.94 -22.90
N TRP A 325 5.74 11.08 -21.89
CA TRP A 325 5.61 9.64 -22.06
C TRP A 325 4.20 9.23 -22.50
N SER A 326 3.17 9.80 -21.87
CA SER A 326 1.78 9.51 -22.20
C SER A 326 1.42 9.95 -23.62
N LEU A 327 1.88 11.13 -24.06
CA LEU A 327 1.68 11.60 -25.44
C LEU A 327 2.28 10.63 -26.47
N ILE A 328 3.50 10.15 -26.23
CA ILE A 328 4.17 9.18 -27.12
C ILE A 328 3.37 7.87 -27.16
N LYS A 329 2.82 7.44 -26.02
CA LYS A 329 1.96 6.26 -25.97
C LYS A 329 0.66 6.44 -26.75
N LEU A 330 0.08 7.64 -26.75
CA LEU A 330 -1.20 7.93 -27.39
C LEU A 330 -1.04 8.11 -28.92
N LYS A 331 -0.10 8.95 -29.38
CA LYS A 331 0.10 9.28 -30.81
C LYS A 331 1.58 9.58 -31.08
N LYS A 332 2.36 8.56 -31.30
CA LYS A 332 3.83 8.60 -31.37
C LYS A 332 4.39 9.72 -32.28
N GLU A 333 3.95 9.78 -33.52
CA GLU A 333 4.52 10.74 -34.51
C GLU A 333 4.12 12.18 -34.14
N ASN A 334 2.85 12.42 -33.87
CA ASN A 334 2.37 13.76 -33.45
C ASN A 334 3.04 14.23 -32.15
N ALA A 335 3.29 13.28 -31.21
CA ALA A 335 3.96 13.59 -29.94
C ALA A 335 5.41 14.03 -30.18
N ARG A 336 6.15 13.40 -31.10
CA ARG A 336 7.52 13.79 -31.44
C ARG A 336 7.61 15.25 -31.91
N ASP A 337 6.73 15.68 -32.79
CA ASP A 337 6.69 17.06 -33.26
C ASP A 337 6.42 18.05 -32.13
N VAL A 338 5.45 17.70 -31.26
CA VAL A 338 5.12 18.51 -30.07
C VAL A 338 6.32 18.63 -29.14
N LEU A 339 6.99 17.51 -28.83
CA LEU A 339 8.14 17.48 -27.90
C LEU A 339 9.36 18.20 -28.51
N ASN A 340 9.65 18.03 -29.80
CA ASN A 340 10.72 18.76 -30.48
C ASN A 340 10.52 20.28 -30.39
N ASN A 341 9.30 20.77 -30.56
CA ASN A 341 8.98 22.18 -30.41
C ASN A 341 9.17 22.66 -28.96
N LYS A 342 8.91 21.81 -27.96
CA LYS A 342 9.08 22.11 -26.55
C LYS A 342 10.54 22.13 -26.08
N LEU A 343 11.44 21.37 -26.72
CA LEU A 343 12.85 21.35 -26.36
C LEU A 343 13.50 22.75 -26.29
N LYS A 344 13.00 23.72 -27.06
CA LYS A 344 13.55 25.08 -27.08
C LYS A 344 13.34 25.82 -25.75
N TYR A 345 12.34 25.44 -24.96
CA TYR A 345 11.86 26.17 -23.81
C TYR A 345 12.07 25.43 -22.47
N GLU A 346 12.63 24.22 -22.52
CA GLU A 346 12.85 23.39 -21.34
C GLU A 346 14.31 23.49 -20.83
N ASP A 347 14.52 23.16 -19.56
CA ASP A 347 15.87 22.98 -19.02
C ASP A 347 16.56 21.69 -19.55
N ASP A 348 17.85 21.57 -19.32
CA ASP A 348 18.64 20.48 -19.89
C ASP A 348 18.20 19.09 -19.38
N LYS A 349 17.70 18.99 -18.17
CA LYS A 349 17.23 17.74 -17.56
C LYS A 349 15.96 17.24 -18.28
N ILE A 350 15.01 18.12 -18.50
CA ILE A 350 13.76 17.80 -19.22
C ILE A 350 14.04 17.53 -20.70
N LYS A 351 14.96 18.30 -21.32
CA LYS A 351 15.39 18.04 -22.70
C LYS A 351 15.95 16.63 -22.89
N GLN A 352 16.85 16.21 -22.00
CA GLN A 352 17.43 14.87 -22.04
C GLN A 352 16.35 13.78 -21.88
N GLU A 353 15.40 13.99 -20.98
CA GLU A 353 14.32 13.03 -20.78
C GLU A 353 13.40 12.96 -22.02
N TYR A 354 13.04 14.08 -22.62
CA TYR A 354 12.22 14.09 -23.84
C TYR A 354 12.93 13.39 -25.01
N MET A 355 14.22 13.67 -25.24
CA MET A 355 15.01 13.00 -26.27
C MET A 355 15.04 11.48 -26.03
N LYS A 356 15.34 11.05 -24.82
CA LYS A 356 15.34 9.64 -24.43
C LYS A 356 13.98 8.96 -24.67
N LEU A 357 12.88 9.63 -24.30
CA LEU A 357 11.53 9.10 -24.51
C LEU A 357 11.17 8.97 -26.00
N MET A 358 11.59 9.94 -26.85
CA MET A 358 11.35 9.90 -28.29
C MET A 358 12.10 8.76 -29.02
N GLU A 359 13.23 8.31 -28.48
CA GLU A 359 14.00 7.17 -29.02
C GLU A 359 13.38 5.82 -28.67
N LEU A 360 12.55 5.76 -27.62
CA LEU A 360 11.96 4.51 -27.18
C LEU A 360 10.98 3.94 -28.23
N LYS A 361 11.04 2.63 -28.40
CA LYS A 361 10.04 1.84 -29.15
C LYS A 361 8.89 1.49 -28.19
N LEU A 362 8.08 2.50 -27.87
CA LEU A 362 6.92 2.34 -26.95
C LEU A 362 5.69 1.81 -27.69
#